data_9b7ddae485636c867373d6a2cb93d7b4
#
_entry.id   9b7ddae485636c867373d6a2cb93d7b4
#
_cell.length_a   1.000
_cell.length_b   1.000
_cell.length_c   1.000
_cell.angle_alpha   90.00
_cell.angle_beta   90.00
_cell.angle_gamma   90.00
#
_symmetry.space_group_name_H-M   'P 1'
#
loop_
_entity.id
_entity.type
_entity.pdbx_description
1 polymer ?
#
loop_
_entity_poly.entity_id
_entity_poly.type
_entity_poly.pdbx_seq_one_letter_code
_entity_poly.pdbx_strand_id
1 'polypeptide(L)'
;MDKKEIAQGLSPFVMMAFVDAQNLETGFLTRHRINKLTKEQIMGFSMETEKIINKLSHQLEQVADGNIPTDHECGTIFQYVFDKVTEALYKLLMGDEVDTQFNLKEAFDYHEPDLPEYIQLKLTNVVGKIGLINMKILHYLDENNARTNDYDSWLPAYLMVAVIIAIQFAQEIDPDDDSEMQAYLDN
;
A
#
# COMPACT_ATOMS: atom_id res chain seq x y z
N MET A 1 10.67 -15.25 14.16
CA MET A 1 11.16 -13.91 13.75
C MET A 1 10.50 -12.86 14.61
N ASP A 2 11.25 -11.87 15.05
CA ASP A 2 10.65 -10.72 15.74
C ASP A 2 10.10 -9.69 14.71
N LYS A 3 9.31 -8.71 15.19
CA LYS A 3 8.71 -7.67 14.33
C LYS A 3 9.76 -6.92 13.49
N LYS A 4 10.94 -6.70 14.02
CA LYS A 4 12.02 -5.98 13.34
C LYS A 4 12.65 -6.81 12.23
N GLU A 5 12.85 -8.10 12.48
CA GLU A 5 13.36 -9.04 11.49
C GLU A 5 12.38 -9.19 10.32
N ILE A 6 11.07 -9.26 10.62
CA ILE A 6 10.02 -9.30 9.59
C ILE A 6 10.06 -8.02 8.76
N ALA A 7 10.07 -6.84 9.39
CA ALA A 7 10.10 -5.56 8.69
C ALA A 7 11.35 -5.41 7.79
N GLN A 8 12.51 -5.87 8.27
CA GLN A 8 13.74 -5.90 7.47
C GLN A 8 13.66 -6.85 6.28
N GLY A 9 13.06 -8.02 6.48
CA GLY A 9 12.87 -9.01 5.42
C GLY A 9 11.87 -8.57 4.34
N LEU A 10 10.95 -7.66 4.67
CA LEU A 10 10.00 -7.09 3.71
C LEU A 10 10.58 -5.93 2.89
N SER A 11 11.72 -5.36 3.29
CA SER A 11 12.36 -4.24 2.58
C SER A 11 12.62 -4.50 1.08
N PRO A 12 13.06 -5.70 0.62
CA PRO A 12 13.23 -5.96 -0.80
C PRO A 12 11.94 -5.81 -1.63
N PHE A 13 10.79 -6.11 -1.05
CA PHE A 13 9.49 -5.98 -1.73
C PHE A 13 9.10 -4.52 -1.90
N VAL A 14 9.43 -3.66 -0.95
CA VAL A 14 9.30 -2.20 -1.07
C VAL A 14 10.15 -1.69 -2.22
N MET A 15 11.41 -2.14 -2.32
CA MET A 15 12.30 -1.75 -3.41
C MET A 15 11.81 -2.25 -4.77
N MET A 16 11.23 -3.45 -4.84
CA MET A 16 10.60 -3.94 -6.07
C MET A 16 9.43 -3.06 -6.50
N ALA A 17 8.58 -2.67 -5.56
CA ALA A 17 7.46 -1.78 -5.84
C ALA A 17 7.93 -0.41 -6.33
N PHE A 18 9.00 0.13 -5.76
CA PHE A 18 9.63 1.37 -6.20
C PHE A 18 10.09 1.29 -7.66
N VAL A 19 10.83 0.26 -8.02
CA VAL A 19 11.29 0.04 -9.40
C VAL A 19 10.11 -0.13 -10.36
N ASP A 20 9.08 -0.84 -9.94
CA ASP A 20 7.88 -1.05 -10.76
C ASP A 20 7.04 0.24 -10.91
N ALA A 21 6.99 1.09 -9.86
CA ALA A 21 6.32 2.39 -9.93
C ALA A 21 6.96 3.32 -10.97
N GLN A 22 8.29 3.35 -11.04
CA GLN A 22 9.03 4.15 -12.03
C GLN A 22 8.72 3.77 -13.49
N ASN A 23 8.23 2.57 -13.74
CA ASN A 23 7.89 2.06 -15.07
C ASN A 23 6.39 2.16 -15.39
N LEU A 24 5.58 2.81 -14.55
CA LEU A 24 4.15 2.94 -14.77
C LEU A 24 3.82 4.22 -15.55
N GLU A 25 3.32 4.06 -16.77
CA GLU A 25 2.62 5.13 -17.49
C GLU A 25 1.29 5.45 -16.79
N THR A 26 1.27 6.41 -15.90
CA THR A 26 0.11 6.74 -15.10
C THR A 26 -0.63 7.96 -15.57
N GLY A 27 -1.38 7.82 -16.61
CA GLY A 27 -2.26 8.89 -17.07
C GLY A 27 -3.40 9.27 -16.11
N PHE A 28 -3.55 8.62 -14.95
CA PHE A 28 -4.58 8.95 -13.98
C PHE A 28 -4.12 10.01 -12.98
N LEU A 29 -2.97 9.83 -12.38
CA LEU A 29 -2.39 10.80 -11.44
C LEU A 29 -1.77 12.01 -12.14
N THR A 30 -1.29 11.85 -13.37
CA THR A 30 -0.66 12.90 -14.17
C THR A 30 -1.62 14.01 -14.65
N ARG A 31 -2.92 13.80 -14.62
CA ARG A 31 -3.90 14.82 -14.99
C ARG A 31 -4.14 15.87 -13.91
N HIS A 32 -3.71 15.58 -12.70
CA HIS A 32 -3.89 16.46 -11.57
C HIS A 32 -2.49 16.89 -11.13
N ARG A 33 -2.20 18.17 -11.22
CA ARG A 33 -0.95 18.78 -10.74
C ARG A 33 -0.82 18.56 -9.24
N ILE A 34 -0.23 17.44 -8.87
CA ILE A 34 -0.06 17.05 -7.49
C ILE A 34 1.31 17.54 -7.04
N ASN A 35 1.35 18.45 -6.08
CA ASN A 35 2.60 18.87 -5.46
C ASN A 35 3.17 17.73 -4.63
N LYS A 36 4.48 17.53 -4.66
CA LYS A 36 5.15 16.54 -3.83
C LYS A 36 4.94 16.83 -2.35
N LEU A 37 4.71 15.76 -1.59
CA LEU A 37 4.66 15.84 -0.14
C LEU A 37 6.03 16.18 0.43
N THR A 38 6.08 17.02 1.46
CA THR A 38 7.30 17.24 2.22
C THR A 38 7.67 16.00 3.06
N LYS A 39 8.93 15.88 3.46
CA LYS A 39 9.38 14.78 4.32
C LYS A 39 8.60 14.73 5.63
N GLU A 40 8.27 15.89 6.19
CA GLU A 40 7.50 16.03 7.42
C GLU A 40 6.07 15.52 7.24
N GLN A 41 5.42 15.83 6.10
CA GLN A 41 4.09 15.33 5.76
C GLN A 41 4.09 13.81 5.58
N ILE A 42 5.08 13.25 4.87
CA ILE A 42 5.24 11.81 4.70
C ILE A 42 5.42 11.12 6.05
N MET A 43 6.30 11.67 6.88
CA MET A 43 6.60 11.08 8.18
C MET A 43 5.39 11.12 9.12
N GLY A 44 4.70 12.27 9.19
CA GLY A 44 3.47 12.42 9.96
C GLY A 44 2.38 11.46 9.50
N PHE A 45 2.17 11.37 8.18
CA PHE A 45 1.20 10.46 7.57
C PHE A 45 1.52 8.99 7.87
N SER A 46 2.79 8.59 7.70
CA SER A 46 3.23 7.21 7.99
C SER A 46 3.02 6.84 9.46
N MET A 47 3.32 7.75 10.40
CA MET A 47 3.12 7.51 11.82
C MET A 47 1.64 7.35 12.19
N GLU A 48 0.76 8.19 11.65
CA GLU A 48 -0.68 8.05 11.88
C GLU A 48 -1.23 6.76 11.27
N THR A 49 -0.80 6.43 10.07
CA THR A 49 -1.20 5.19 9.40
C THR A 49 -0.73 3.95 10.15
N GLU A 50 0.50 3.97 10.70
CA GLU A 50 1.02 2.89 11.54
C GLU A 50 0.15 2.65 12.78
N LYS A 51 -0.30 3.72 13.46
CA LYS A 51 -1.20 3.59 14.61
C LYS A 51 -2.54 2.94 14.22
N ILE A 52 -3.09 3.32 13.06
CA ILE A 52 -4.34 2.77 12.57
C ILE A 52 -4.17 1.30 12.18
N ILE A 53 -3.08 0.93 11.53
CA ILE A 53 -2.76 -0.45 11.16
C ILE A 53 -2.58 -1.33 12.40
N ASN A 54 -1.87 -0.86 13.41
CA ASN A 54 -1.74 -1.59 14.68
C ASN A 54 -3.11 -1.84 15.34
N LYS A 55 -4.00 -0.84 15.30
CA LYS A 55 -5.37 -0.97 15.79
C LYS A 55 -6.18 -1.97 14.98
N LEU A 56 -6.06 -1.94 13.66
CA LEU A 56 -6.72 -2.88 12.74
C LEU A 56 -6.24 -4.33 13.00
N SER A 57 -4.94 -4.53 13.18
CA SER A 57 -4.35 -5.84 13.49
C SER A 57 -4.88 -6.40 14.82
N HIS A 58 -4.97 -5.56 15.83
CA HIS A 58 -5.55 -5.96 17.11
C HIS A 58 -7.05 -6.29 17.02
N GLN A 59 -7.82 -5.58 16.19
CA GLN A 59 -9.22 -5.92 15.93
C GLN A 59 -9.35 -7.27 15.22
N LEU A 60 -8.46 -7.55 14.26
CA LEU A 60 -8.44 -8.83 13.55
C LEU A 60 -8.16 -10.00 14.50
N GLU A 61 -7.24 -9.83 15.44
CA GLU A 61 -6.94 -10.83 16.47
C GLU A 61 -8.21 -11.22 17.26
N GLN A 62 -9.05 -10.26 17.58
CA GLN A 62 -10.29 -10.49 18.31
C GLN A 62 -11.37 -11.22 17.49
N VAL A 63 -11.38 -11.03 16.17
CA VAL A 63 -12.43 -11.56 15.27
C VAL A 63 -12.05 -12.90 14.64
N ALA A 64 -10.77 -13.13 14.40
CA ALA A 64 -10.28 -14.29 13.65
C ALA A 64 -10.26 -15.60 14.44
N ASP A 65 -10.55 -15.57 15.74
CA ASP A 65 -10.68 -16.73 16.61
C ASP A 65 -9.50 -17.73 16.50
N GLY A 66 -8.28 -17.18 16.40
CA GLY A 66 -7.05 -17.94 16.29
C GLY A 66 -6.74 -18.54 14.91
N ASN A 67 -7.53 -18.25 13.89
CA ASN A 67 -7.27 -18.72 12.53
C ASN A 67 -6.28 -17.81 11.81
N ILE A 68 -5.35 -18.39 11.06
CA ILE A 68 -4.46 -17.63 10.18
C ILE A 68 -5.26 -17.20 8.94
N PRO A 69 -5.25 -15.90 8.55
CA PRO A 69 -5.94 -15.44 7.37
C PRO A 69 -5.45 -16.15 6.10
N THR A 70 -6.37 -16.48 5.22
CA THR A 70 -6.06 -17.02 3.89
C THR A 70 -5.33 -16.00 3.03
N ASP A 71 -4.69 -16.46 1.96
CA ASP A 71 -4.03 -15.58 0.99
C ASP A 71 -5.01 -14.57 0.38
N HIS A 72 -6.25 -15.00 0.14
CA HIS A 72 -7.30 -14.14 -0.38
C HIS A 72 -7.67 -13.03 0.62
N GLU A 73 -7.89 -13.36 1.89
CA GLU A 73 -8.19 -12.39 2.94
C GLU A 73 -7.02 -11.40 3.14
N CYS A 74 -5.79 -11.91 3.17
CA CYS A 74 -4.59 -11.07 3.23
C CYS A 74 -4.52 -10.12 2.03
N GLY A 75 -4.75 -10.62 0.82
CA GLY A 75 -4.74 -9.82 -0.41
C GLY A 75 -5.82 -8.74 -0.40
N THR A 76 -7.03 -9.08 0.02
CA THR A 76 -8.16 -8.14 0.13
C THR A 76 -7.86 -7.01 1.12
N ILE A 77 -7.34 -7.34 2.31
CA ILE A 77 -6.97 -6.33 3.31
C ILE A 77 -5.82 -5.46 2.80
N PHE A 78 -4.83 -6.05 2.14
CA PHE A 78 -3.70 -5.31 1.57
C PHE A 78 -4.16 -4.31 0.52
N GLN A 79 -5.01 -4.74 -0.41
CA GLN A 79 -5.57 -3.88 -1.45
C GLN A 79 -6.40 -2.74 -0.84
N TYR A 80 -7.26 -3.06 0.12
CA TYR A 80 -8.03 -2.06 0.86
C TYR A 80 -7.15 -0.98 1.50
N VAL A 81 -6.09 -1.39 2.20
CA VAL A 81 -5.14 -0.45 2.82
C VAL A 81 -4.44 0.39 1.76
N PHE A 82 -3.97 -0.23 0.67
CA PHE A 82 -3.34 0.47 -0.43
C PHE A 82 -4.26 1.55 -1.02
N ASP A 83 -5.49 1.21 -1.33
CA ASP A 83 -6.45 2.14 -1.96
C ASP A 83 -6.86 3.27 -1.01
N LYS A 84 -7.12 2.97 0.26
CA LYS A 84 -7.44 3.98 1.28
C LYS A 84 -6.28 4.94 1.54
N VAL A 85 -5.06 4.44 1.56
CA VAL A 85 -3.86 5.27 1.71
C VAL A 85 -3.65 6.14 0.47
N THR A 86 -3.81 5.58 -0.71
CA THR A 86 -3.69 6.32 -1.97
C THR A 86 -4.73 7.43 -2.06
N GLU A 87 -5.99 7.17 -1.70
CA GLU A 87 -7.06 8.17 -1.63
C GLU A 87 -6.73 9.28 -0.62
N ALA A 88 -6.26 8.91 0.58
CA ALA A 88 -5.91 9.87 1.62
C ALA A 88 -4.71 10.75 1.21
N LEU A 89 -3.70 10.17 0.59
CA LEU A 89 -2.56 10.92 0.04
C LEU A 89 -2.98 11.87 -1.07
N TYR A 90 -3.86 11.44 -1.95
CA TYR A 90 -4.42 12.27 -3.00
C TYR A 90 -5.13 13.50 -2.41
N LYS A 91 -6.00 13.31 -1.41
CA LYS A 91 -6.67 14.41 -0.71
C LYS A 91 -5.66 15.36 -0.05
N LEU A 92 -4.65 14.81 0.63
CA LEU A 92 -3.60 15.61 1.26
C LEU A 92 -2.83 16.46 0.24
N LEU A 93 -2.51 15.90 -0.92
CA LEU A 93 -1.82 16.59 -2.01
C LEU A 93 -2.68 17.70 -2.64
N MET A 94 -3.99 17.54 -2.66
CA MET A 94 -4.94 18.55 -3.11
C MET A 94 -5.23 19.64 -2.06
N GLY A 95 -4.70 19.51 -0.85
CA GLY A 95 -4.91 20.44 0.27
C GLY A 95 -6.22 20.22 1.02
N ASP A 96 -6.87 19.07 0.81
CA ASP A 96 -8.09 18.69 1.51
C ASP A 96 -7.77 18.12 2.91
N GLU A 97 -8.76 18.16 3.79
CA GLU A 97 -8.67 17.47 5.07
C GLU A 97 -8.69 15.95 4.86
N VAL A 98 -7.77 15.27 5.52
CA VAL A 98 -7.63 13.81 5.41
C VAL A 98 -8.15 13.15 6.68
N ASP A 99 -9.24 12.41 6.54
CA ASP A 99 -9.72 11.47 7.55
C ASP A 99 -9.49 10.04 7.04
N THR A 100 -8.39 9.43 7.46
CA THR A 100 -8.08 8.05 7.08
C THR A 100 -8.62 7.13 8.16
N GLN A 101 -9.78 6.56 7.91
CA GLN A 101 -10.38 5.54 8.77
C GLN A 101 -10.32 4.19 8.08
N PHE A 102 -9.77 3.19 8.77
CA PHE A 102 -9.84 1.81 8.35
C PHE A 102 -10.95 1.09 9.11
N ASN A 103 -11.81 0.41 8.37
CA ASN A 103 -12.88 -0.40 8.91
C ASN A 103 -12.61 -1.87 8.57
N LEU A 104 -12.45 -2.71 9.59
CA LEU A 104 -12.14 -4.12 9.42
C LEU A 104 -13.19 -4.86 8.56
N LYS A 105 -14.47 -4.55 8.75
CA LYS A 105 -15.54 -5.17 7.96
C LYS A 105 -15.43 -4.81 6.48
N GLU A 106 -15.17 -3.53 6.17
CA GLU A 106 -14.94 -3.08 4.80
C GLU A 106 -13.68 -3.74 4.20
N ALA A 107 -12.62 -3.89 5.01
CA ALA A 107 -11.38 -4.50 4.55
C ALA A 107 -11.55 -5.97 4.13
N PHE A 108 -12.40 -6.74 4.83
CA PHE A 108 -12.69 -8.13 4.48
C PHE A 108 -13.63 -8.28 3.29
N ASP A 109 -14.58 -7.38 3.15
CA ASP A 109 -15.59 -7.38 2.09
C ASP A 109 -15.23 -6.40 0.96
N TYR A 110 -13.97 -5.95 0.90
CA TYR A 110 -13.55 -4.91 -0.03
C TYR A 110 -13.67 -5.40 -1.48
N HIS A 111 -14.34 -4.60 -2.26
CA HIS A 111 -14.43 -4.73 -3.71
C HIS A 111 -13.94 -3.43 -4.34
N GLU A 112 -13.16 -3.56 -5.39
CA GLU A 112 -12.72 -2.39 -6.14
C GLU A 112 -13.94 -1.60 -6.62
N PRO A 113 -13.92 -0.25 -6.50
CA PRO A 113 -15.00 0.59 -6.99
C PRO A 113 -15.15 0.45 -8.52
N ASP A 114 -16.38 0.51 -9.02
CA ASP A 114 -16.66 0.58 -10.44
C ASP A 114 -16.06 1.85 -11.05
N LEU A 115 -14.94 1.70 -11.73
CA LEU A 115 -14.23 2.76 -12.41
C LEU A 115 -14.52 2.75 -13.91
N PRO A 116 -14.45 3.90 -14.61
CA PRO A 116 -14.55 3.94 -16.06
C PRO A 116 -13.55 2.98 -16.73
N GLU A 117 -13.96 2.31 -17.81
CA GLU A 117 -13.19 1.25 -18.49
C GLU A 117 -11.74 1.66 -18.81
N TYR A 118 -11.53 2.91 -19.25
CA TYR A 118 -10.19 3.39 -19.57
C TYR A 118 -9.28 3.56 -18.34
N ILE A 119 -9.87 3.79 -17.16
CA ILE A 119 -9.16 3.82 -15.88
C ILE A 119 -8.89 2.40 -15.41
N GLN A 120 -9.87 1.50 -15.53
CA GLN A 120 -9.71 0.08 -15.19
C GLN A 120 -8.55 -0.56 -15.97
N LEU A 121 -8.43 -0.30 -17.27
CA LEU A 121 -7.34 -0.82 -18.10
C LEU A 121 -5.96 -0.34 -17.62
N LYS A 122 -5.85 0.91 -17.19
CA LYS A 122 -4.60 1.46 -16.66
C LYS A 122 -4.28 0.93 -15.27
N LEU A 123 -5.28 0.79 -14.41
CA LEU A 123 -5.14 0.24 -13.08
C LEU A 123 -4.88 -1.27 -13.09
N THR A 124 -5.39 -2.02 -14.08
CA THR A 124 -5.20 -3.48 -14.16
C THR A 124 -3.72 -3.87 -14.12
N ASN A 125 -2.85 -3.13 -14.82
CA ASN A 125 -1.40 -3.38 -14.79
C ASN A 125 -0.80 -3.07 -13.41
N VAL A 126 -1.25 -2.01 -12.77
CA VAL A 126 -0.80 -1.60 -11.43
C VAL A 126 -1.25 -2.61 -10.38
N VAL A 127 -2.54 -2.94 -10.40
CA VAL A 127 -3.17 -3.92 -9.49
C VAL A 127 -2.53 -5.30 -9.65
N GLY A 128 -2.27 -5.72 -10.89
CA GLY A 128 -1.56 -6.98 -11.16
C GLY A 128 -0.15 -7.01 -10.59
N LYS A 129 0.60 -5.92 -10.69
CA LYS A 129 1.94 -5.82 -10.09
C LYS A 129 1.90 -5.80 -8.57
N ILE A 130 0.97 -5.07 -7.98
CA ILE A 130 0.74 -5.02 -6.54
C ILE A 130 0.33 -6.40 -6.03
N GLY A 131 -0.57 -7.09 -6.72
CA GLY A 131 -0.97 -8.46 -6.41
C GLY A 131 0.21 -9.44 -6.45
N LEU A 132 1.09 -9.31 -7.43
CA LEU A 132 2.31 -10.14 -7.51
C LEU A 132 3.27 -9.87 -6.34
N ILE A 133 3.45 -8.62 -5.97
CA ILE A 133 4.28 -8.25 -4.80
C ILE A 133 3.66 -8.80 -3.53
N ASN A 134 2.35 -8.64 -3.37
CA ASN A 134 1.60 -9.19 -2.24
C ASN A 134 1.81 -10.71 -2.10
N MET A 135 1.64 -11.46 -3.18
CA MET A 135 1.89 -12.92 -3.18
C MET A 135 3.32 -13.27 -2.78
N LYS A 136 4.31 -12.52 -3.26
CA LYS A 136 5.72 -12.73 -2.89
C LYS A 136 5.98 -12.47 -1.41
N ILE A 137 5.32 -11.47 -0.83
CA ILE A 137 5.40 -11.16 0.59
C ILE A 137 4.82 -12.31 1.42
N LEU A 138 3.63 -12.79 1.06
CA LEU A 138 2.99 -13.90 1.76
C LEU A 138 3.84 -15.17 1.70
N HIS A 139 4.40 -15.48 0.53
CA HIS A 139 5.31 -16.60 0.35
C HIS A 139 6.57 -16.47 1.24
N TYR A 140 7.16 -15.27 1.30
CA TYR A 140 8.29 -15.00 2.19
C TYR A 140 7.92 -15.22 3.67
N LEU A 141 6.74 -14.75 4.09
CA LEU A 141 6.27 -14.94 5.47
C LEU A 141 6.08 -16.44 5.80
N ASP A 142 5.53 -17.21 4.86
CA ASP A 142 5.32 -18.65 5.02
C ASP A 142 6.63 -19.42 5.06
N GLU A 143 7.57 -19.14 4.16
CA GLU A 143 8.89 -19.77 4.14
C GLU A 143 9.69 -19.54 5.44
N ASN A 144 9.45 -18.41 6.09
CA ASN A 144 10.11 -18.07 7.35
C ASN A 144 9.27 -18.43 8.60
N ASN A 145 8.14 -19.12 8.44
CA ASN A 145 7.18 -19.41 9.50
C ASN A 145 6.76 -18.16 10.29
N ALA A 146 6.68 -17.01 9.61
CA ALA A 146 6.36 -15.72 10.20
C ALA A 146 4.87 -15.39 10.13
N ARG A 147 4.11 -16.01 9.22
CA ARG A 147 2.65 -15.88 9.14
C ARG A 147 2.00 -16.85 10.14
N THR A 148 1.62 -16.31 11.28
CA THR A 148 1.05 -17.07 12.40
C THR A 148 -0.29 -16.48 12.81
N ASN A 149 -0.96 -17.11 13.78
CA ASN A 149 -2.16 -16.56 14.41
C ASN A 149 -1.88 -15.45 15.44
N ASP A 150 -0.63 -15.14 15.71
CA ASP A 150 -0.18 -13.92 16.39
C ASP A 150 -0.08 -12.78 15.37
N TYR A 151 -1.22 -12.18 15.05
CA TYR A 151 -1.33 -11.13 14.01
C TYR A 151 -0.46 -9.92 14.31
N ASP A 152 -0.33 -9.54 15.58
CA ASP A 152 0.50 -8.40 15.98
C ASP A 152 1.98 -8.60 15.65
N SER A 153 2.42 -9.83 15.44
CA SER A 153 3.81 -10.13 15.11
C SER A 153 4.19 -9.80 13.66
N TRP A 154 3.27 -9.92 12.70
CA TRP A 154 3.58 -9.79 11.27
C TRP A 154 2.63 -8.88 10.48
N LEU A 155 1.33 -8.86 10.81
CA LEU A 155 0.33 -8.14 10.03
C LEU A 155 0.60 -6.63 9.93
N PRO A 156 1.02 -5.92 11.01
CA PRO A 156 1.37 -4.51 10.89
C PRO A 156 2.50 -4.25 9.91
N ALA A 157 3.55 -5.07 9.91
CA ALA A 157 4.66 -4.94 8.97
C ALA A 157 4.22 -5.23 7.54
N TYR A 158 3.39 -6.25 7.33
CA TYR A 158 2.81 -6.60 6.04
C TYR A 158 1.95 -5.46 5.48
N LEU A 159 1.04 -4.90 6.26
CA LEU A 159 0.17 -3.80 5.83
C LEU A 159 0.94 -2.48 5.66
N MET A 160 2.01 -2.25 6.42
CA MET A 160 2.89 -1.10 6.21
C MET A 160 3.57 -1.13 4.84
N VAL A 161 3.78 -2.30 4.25
CA VAL A 161 4.27 -2.38 2.86
C VAL A 161 3.26 -1.77 1.90
N ALA A 162 1.96 -2.01 2.07
CA ALA A 162 0.91 -1.38 1.26
C ALA A 162 0.96 0.16 1.38
N VAL A 163 1.17 0.67 2.59
CA VAL A 163 1.32 2.12 2.85
C VAL A 163 2.53 2.70 2.14
N ILE A 164 3.69 2.04 2.25
CA ILE A 164 4.93 2.51 1.64
C ILE A 164 4.80 2.49 0.11
N ILE A 165 4.21 1.44 -0.46
CA ILE A 165 3.94 1.34 -1.89
C ILE A 165 3.00 2.48 -2.33
N ALA A 166 1.93 2.75 -1.58
CA ALA A 166 0.99 3.82 -1.90
C ALA A 166 1.65 5.21 -1.85
N ILE A 167 2.51 5.46 -0.86
CA ILE A 167 3.26 6.70 -0.74
C ILE A 167 4.21 6.88 -1.94
N GLN A 168 4.92 5.85 -2.33
CA GLN A 168 5.81 5.88 -3.48
C GLN A 168 5.02 6.08 -4.76
N PHE A 169 3.96 5.29 -4.94
CA PHE A 169 3.05 5.42 -6.06
C PHE A 169 2.56 6.86 -6.22
N ALA A 170 2.06 7.49 -5.14
CA ALA A 170 1.55 8.86 -5.19
C ALA A 170 2.62 9.91 -5.50
N GLN A 171 3.88 9.67 -5.16
CA GLN A 171 4.96 10.65 -5.36
C GLN A 171 5.76 10.47 -6.65
N GLU A 172 5.96 9.20 -7.06
CA GLU A 172 6.86 8.86 -8.17
C GLU A 172 6.16 8.90 -9.52
N ILE A 173 4.84 9.01 -9.51
CA ILE A 173 4.02 8.88 -10.71
C ILE A 173 3.52 10.22 -11.23
N ASP A 174 3.95 11.34 -10.67
CA ASP A 174 3.65 12.66 -11.22
C ASP A 174 4.75 13.09 -12.22
N PRO A 175 4.53 12.94 -13.54
CA PRO A 175 5.51 13.36 -14.53
C PRO A 175 5.64 14.87 -14.65
N ASP A 176 4.69 15.66 -14.10
CA ASP A 176 4.69 17.11 -14.20
C ASP A 176 5.64 17.77 -13.20
N ASP A 177 6.08 17.06 -12.16
CA ASP A 177 6.85 17.66 -11.06
C ASP A 177 8.34 17.22 -11.04
N ASP A 178 8.83 16.43 -11.99
CA ASP A 178 10.18 15.90 -11.90
C ASP A 178 11.01 16.04 -13.16
N SER A 179 11.95 16.98 -13.11
CA SER A 179 13.04 17.07 -14.10
C SER A 179 13.91 15.80 -14.15
N GLU A 180 13.93 14.99 -13.07
CA GLU A 180 14.62 13.70 -13.04
C GLU A 180 13.81 12.62 -13.77
N MET A 181 12.47 12.63 -13.63
CA MET A 181 11.62 11.70 -14.36
C MET A 181 11.57 12.04 -15.85
N GLN A 182 11.54 13.33 -16.21
CA GLN A 182 11.65 13.76 -17.60
C GLN A 182 12.98 13.32 -18.22
N ALA A 183 14.08 13.46 -17.49
CA ALA A 183 15.38 12.98 -17.94
C ALA A 183 15.48 11.45 -18.06
N TYR A 184 14.67 10.70 -17.30
CA TYR A 184 14.59 9.25 -17.38
C TYR A 184 13.72 8.77 -18.55
N LEU A 185 12.66 9.53 -18.89
CA LEU A 185 11.79 9.24 -20.04
C LEU A 185 12.43 9.65 -21.39
N ASP A 186 13.36 10.61 -21.38
CA ASP A 186 14.06 11.10 -22.57
C ASP A 186 15.32 10.25 -22.94
N ASN A 187 15.65 9.21 -22.14
CA ASN A 187 16.72 8.24 -22.42
C ASN A 187 16.17 6.87 -22.78
#